data_85f43d80c1361ee02ed3644ce219b105
#
_entry.id   85f43d80c1361ee02ed3644ce219b105
#
_cell.length_a   1.000
_cell.length_b   1.000
_cell.length_c   1.000
_cell.angle_alpha   90.00
_cell.angle_beta   90.00
_cell.angle_gamma   90.00
#
_symmetry.space_group_name_H-M   'P 1'
#
loop_
_entity.id
_entity.type
_entity.pdbx_description
1 polymer ?
#
loop_
_entity_poly.entity_id
_entity_poly.type
_entity_poly.pdbx_seq_one_letter_code
_entity_poly.pdbx_strand_id
1 'polypeptide(L)'
;MSDLNMLDPNIAIGISFKPISVVVVRKYLSAIRAWHIAQGWPPPLSDEDHERINWSLRGLENIQGSRKCPLRPPITIDMLRALRATLNLNDPFEACIWAMATCAFWGMMQFGEVSVTARNAFDKSKHLKRRDVHLGFDLDSKPYARLDLPSSKTAKPGEIQSVFIVLQDKICPIEALKNLATVVPAGPDDLLFSWQDRHGDIHSMVKSKAIDHINAILKTFGWGTTFGHSFRIGGASFYLSQKVDPEIVRIAGRWRSLAYKAYIRAFEQVASHHLGGLLIWPNS
;
A
#
# COMPACT_ATOMS: atom_id res chain seq x y z
N MET A 1 17.63 -11.16 55.93
CA MET A 1 18.25 -10.07 55.19
C MET A 1 19.16 -10.74 54.16
N SER A 2 18.70 -10.93 52.99
CA SER A 2 19.44 -11.66 51.97
C SER A 2 19.14 -11.02 50.61
N ASP A 3 20.19 -10.73 49.96
CA ASP A 3 20.42 -10.01 48.74
C ASP A 3 19.50 -10.43 47.59
N LEU A 4 18.64 -9.51 47.17
CA LEU A 4 18.10 -9.52 45.81
C LEU A 4 19.24 -9.10 44.87
N ASN A 5 19.98 -10.10 44.40
CA ASN A 5 20.92 -9.92 43.29
C ASN A 5 20.14 -9.41 42.07
N MET A 6 20.26 -8.13 41.80
CA MET A 6 19.88 -7.56 40.51
C MET A 6 20.65 -8.31 39.43
N LEU A 7 19.93 -9.05 38.61
CA LEU A 7 20.47 -9.63 37.38
C LEU A 7 21.12 -8.52 36.56
N ASP A 8 22.43 -8.62 36.37
CA ASP A 8 23.20 -7.74 35.50
C ASP A 8 22.56 -7.75 34.11
N PRO A 9 22.12 -6.59 33.58
CA PRO A 9 21.51 -6.50 32.28
C PRO A 9 22.43 -6.91 31.12
N ASN A 10 23.72 -7.17 31.39
CA ASN A 10 24.72 -7.58 30.41
C ASN A 10 24.94 -9.10 30.29
N ILE A 11 24.29 -9.91 31.09
CA ILE A 11 24.28 -11.38 30.95
C ILE A 11 23.15 -11.83 30.02
N ALA A 12 22.97 -11.17 28.90
CA ALA A 12 22.14 -11.67 27.82
C ALA A 12 23.04 -12.38 26.80
N ILE A 13 23.08 -13.68 26.87
CA ILE A 13 23.54 -14.61 25.82
C ILE A 13 23.14 -14.04 24.48
N GLY A 14 24.04 -13.40 23.74
CA GLY A 14 24.09 -13.18 22.29
C GLY A 14 22.81 -12.91 21.45
N ILE A 15 21.62 -12.84 22.06
CA ILE A 15 20.34 -12.58 21.40
C ILE A 15 20.00 -11.11 21.60
N SER A 16 20.24 -10.30 20.58
CA SER A 16 19.80 -8.91 20.55
C SER A 16 18.26 -8.87 20.46
N PHE A 17 17.60 -8.84 21.61
CA PHE A 17 16.16 -8.58 21.68
C PHE A 17 15.90 -7.12 21.31
N LYS A 18 15.33 -6.89 20.15
CA LYS A 18 14.75 -5.57 19.88
C LYS A 18 13.49 -5.42 20.73
N PRO A 19 13.44 -4.41 21.63
CA PRO A 19 12.25 -4.22 22.45
C PRO A 19 11.03 -3.98 21.54
N ILE A 20 9.93 -4.65 21.87
CA ILE A 20 8.66 -4.50 21.15
C ILE A 20 8.11 -3.08 21.31
N SER A 21 7.46 -2.55 20.27
CA SER A 21 6.83 -1.23 20.35
C SER A 21 5.57 -1.26 21.21
N VAL A 22 5.25 -0.13 21.85
CA VAL A 22 4.01 0.03 22.64
C VAL A 22 2.76 -0.33 21.82
N VAL A 23 2.75 -0.02 20.51
CA VAL A 23 1.66 -0.40 19.61
C VAL A 23 1.48 -1.91 19.53
N VAL A 24 2.56 -2.68 19.54
CA VAL A 24 2.50 -4.16 19.53
C VAL A 24 2.02 -4.68 20.88
N VAL A 25 2.48 -4.10 21.98
CA VAL A 25 2.00 -4.46 23.33
C VAL A 25 0.48 -4.26 23.43
N ARG A 26 -0.04 -3.10 22.99
CA ARG A 26 -1.49 -2.84 22.98
C ARG A 26 -2.27 -3.88 22.16
N LYS A 27 -1.73 -4.31 21.03
CA LYS A 27 -2.35 -5.37 20.21
C LYS A 27 -2.38 -6.71 20.95
N TYR A 28 -1.32 -7.06 21.65
CA TYR A 28 -1.29 -8.30 22.44
C TYR A 28 -2.31 -8.26 23.60
N LEU A 29 -2.39 -7.16 24.32
CA LEU A 29 -3.39 -6.99 25.38
C LEU A 29 -4.81 -7.10 24.83
N SER A 30 -5.09 -6.47 23.69
CA SER A 30 -6.39 -6.57 23.01
C SER A 30 -6.69 -7.99 22.54
N ALA A 31 -5.70 -8.71 22.02
CA ALA A 31 -5.86 -10.09 21.57
C ALA A 31 -6.12 -11.04 22.73
N ILE A 32 -5.41 -10.89 23.86
CA ILE A 32 -5.61 -11.69 25.07
C ILE A 32 -7.03 -11.43 25.64
N ARG A 33 -7.45 -10.17 25.70
CA ARG A 33 -8.82 -9.82 26.13
C ARG A 33 -9.88 -10.46 25.23
N ALA A 34 -9.72 -10.36 23.92
CA ALA A 34 -10.65 -10.97 22.95
C ALA A 34 -10.70 -12.50 23.10
N TRP A 35 -9.56 -13.14 23.34
CA TRP A 35 -9.49 -14.57 23.54
C TRP A 35 -10.20 -14.99 24.84
N HIS A 36 -10.00 -14.30 25.97
CA HIS A 36 -10.75 -14.56 27.19
C HIS A 36 -12.27 -14.48 26.98
N ILE A 37 -12.73 -13.41 26.35
CA ILE A 37 -14.16 -13.21 26.05
C ILE A 37 -14.69 -14.35 25.16
N ALA A 38 -13.92 -14.77 24.13
CA ALA A 38 -14.31 -15.88 23.26
C ALA A 38 -14.41 -17.24 23.97
N GLN A 39 -13.67 -17.43 25.09
CA GLN A 39 -13.77 -18.62 25.94
C GLN A 39 -14.89 -18.51 26.99
N GLY A 40 -15.62 -17.41 27.04
CA GLY A 40 -16.61 -17.15 28.10
C GLY A 40 -16.01 -16.81 29.47
N TRP A 41 -14.74 -16.47 29.52
CA TRP A 41 -14.03 -16.08 30.73
C TRP A 41 -14.16 -14.57 30.98
N PRO A 42 -14.02 -14.11 32.20
CA PRO A 42 -13.97 -12.69 32.50
C PRO A 42 -12.74 -12.05 31.85
N PRO A 43 -12.77 -10.74 31.57
CA PRO A 43 -11.59 -10.02 31.07
C PRO A 43 -10.37 -10.27 31.98
N PRO A 44 -9.16 -10.45 31.43
CA PRO A 44 -7.96 -10.80 32.23
C PRO A 44 -7.46 -9.67 33.13
N LEU A 45 -7.96 -8.47 32.92
CA LEU A 45 -7.60 -7.26 33.65
C LEU A 45 -8.88 -6.55 34.11
N SER A 46 -8.88 -6.05 35.33
CA SER A 46 -9.89 -5.11 35.82
C SER A 46 -9.80 -3.79 35.04
N ASP A 47 -10.84 -2.98 35.09
CA ASP A 47 -10.81 -1.65 34.43
C ASP A 47 -9.73 -0.75 35.05
N GLU A 48 -9.51 -0.85 36.37
CA GLU A 48 -8.45 -0.12 37.07
C GLU A 48 -7.04 -0.54 36.62
N ASP A 49 -6.77 -1.83 36.49
CA ASP A 49 -5.51 -2.33 36.00
C ASP A 49 -5.29 -1.96 34.53
N HIS A 50 -6.36 -1.95 33.73
CA HIS A 50 -6.31 -1.52 32.35
C HIS A 50 -5.91 -0.03 32.24
N GLU A 51 -6.44 0.83 33.10
CA GLU A 51 -6.05 2.24 33.14
C GLU A 51 -4.59 2.42 33.60
N ARG A 52 -4.14 1.72 34.63
CA ARG A 52 -2.74 1.75 35.10
C ARG A 52 -1.75 1.32 33.99
N ILE A 53 -2.08 0.22 33.31
CA ILE A 53 -1.26 -0.26 32.18
C ILE A 53 -1.25 0.76 31.04
N ASN A 54 -2.39 1.34 30.67
CA ASN A 54 -2.45 2.36 29.64
C ASN A 54 -1.65 3.60 30.00
N TRP A 55 -1.66 4.01 31.26
CA TRP A 55 -0.86 5.13 31.73
C TRP A 55 0.64 4.84 31.62
N SER A 56 1.08 3.66 32.07
CA SER A 56 2.46 3.20 31.94
C SER A 56 2.91 3.10 30.49
N LEU A 57 2.03 2.59 29.60
CA LEU A 57 2.31 2.50 28.16
C LEU A 57 2.44 3.88 27.51
N ARG A 58 1.70 4.90 27.94
CA ARG A 58 1.89 6.29 27.49
C ARG A 58 3.27 6.82 27.87
N GLY A 59 3.74 6.55 29.10
CA GLY A 59 5.09 6.90 29.53
C GLY A 59 6.16 6.25 28.66
N LEU A 60 6.02 4.94 28.42
CA LEU A 60 6.92 4.21 27.51
C LEU A 60 6.87 4.74 26.06
N GLU A 61 5.69 5.13 25.57
CA GLU A 61 5.53 5.69 24.23
C GLU A 61 6.27 7.03 24.10
N ASN A 62 6.27 7.85 25.14
CA ASN A 62 7.05 9.09 25.17
C ASN A 62 8.56 8.81 25.17
N ILE A 63 9.02 7.81 25.92
CA ILE A 63 10.44 7.40 25.94
C ILE A 63 10.84 6.77 24.60
N GLN A 64 9.97 5.97 23.97
CA GLN A 64 10.22 5.31 22.69
C GLN A 64 9.96 6.21 21.47
N GLY A 65 9.52 7.45 21.66
CA GLY A 65 9.11 8.36 20.58
C GLY A 65 10.13 8.54 19.45
N SER A 66 11.43 8.41 19.75
CA SER A 66 12.53 8.43 18.78
C SER A 66 12.59 7.18 17.87
N ARG A 67 11.83 6.12 18.17
CA ARG A 67 11.80 4.85 17.41
C ARG A 67 10.71 4.78 16.35
N LYS A 68 10.05 5.89 16.04
CA LYS A 68 9.10 5.91 14.92
C LYS A 68 9.84 5.58 13.64
N CYS A 69 9.45 4.49 12.99
CA CYS A 69 9.97 4.20 11.66
C CYS A 69 9.75 5.41 10.75
N PRO A 70 10.76 5.79 9.94
CA PRO A 70 10.59 6.83 8.94
C PRO A 70 9.33 6.59 8.12
N LEU A 71 8.63 7.66 7.80
CA LEU A 71 7.45 7.56 6.95
C LEU A 71 7.86 7.02 5.58
N ARG A 72 7.08 6.09 5.04
CA ARG A 72 7.35 5.54 3.70
C ARG A 72 7.18 6.64 2.66
N PRO A 73 8.17 6.86 1.78
CA PRO A 73 8.06 7.89 0.75
C PRO A 73 6.97 7.54 -0.26
N PRO A 74 6.26 8.54 -0.82
CA PRO A 74 5.34 8.33 -1.93
C PRO A 74 6.11 8.03 -3.23
N ILE A 75 5.51 7.29 -4.15
CA ILE A 75 5.92 7.30 -5.56
C ILE A 75 5.42 8.62 -6.16
N THR A 76 6.29 9.28 -6.92
CA THR A 76 5.94 10.51 -7.62
C THR A 76 5.71 10.25 -9.12
N ILE A 77 5.10 11.22 -9.82
CA ILE A 77 4.96 11.17 -11.30
C ILE A 77 6.32 11.10 -11.98
N ASP A 78 7.35 11.79 -11.46
CA ASP A 78 8.69 11.76 -12.05
C ASP A 78 9.35 10.39 -11.89
N MET A 79 9.14 9.71 -10.75
CA MET A 79 9.55 8.32 -10.57
C MET A 79 8.85 7.38 -11.58
N LEU A 80 7.55 7.58 -11.84
CA LEU A 80 6.84 6.81 -12.86
C LEU A 80 7.36 7.12 -14.28
N ARG A 81 7.72 8.37 -14.58
CA ARG A 81 8.35 8.75 -15.85
C ARG A 81 9.69 8.05 -16.04
N ALA A 82 10.51 8.00 -14.99
CA ALA A 82 11.79 7.30 -15.02
C ALA A 82 11.62 5.79 -15.21
N LEU A 83 10.66 5.17 -14.51
CA LEU A 83 10.31 3.76 -14.73
C LEU A 83 9.89 3.54 -16.19
N ARG A 84 9.01 4.39 -16.75
CA ARG A 84 8.56 4.27 -18.14
C ARG A 84 9.69 4.38 -19.14
N ALA A 85 10.65 5.27 -18.88
CA ALA A 85 11.80 5.49 -19.76
C ALA A 85 12.80 4.34 -19.73
N THR A 86 12.86 3.58 -18.64
CA THR A 86 13.84 2.50 -18.42
C THR A 86 13.28 1.14 -18.81
N LEU A 87 11.99 0.88 -18.52
CA LEU A 87 11.37 -0.42 -18.75
C LEU A 87 11.16 -0.72 -20.25
N ASN A 88 11.55 -1.92 -20.67
CA ASN A 88 11.24 -2.46 -21.99
C ASN A 88 9.84 -3.08 -22.00
N LEU A 89 8.87 -2.38 -22.50
CA LEU A 89 7.47 -2.83 -22.49
C LEU A 89 7.17 -3.99 -23.47
N ASN A 90 8.14 -4.43 -24.26
CA ASN A 90 8.04 -5.67 -25.05
C ASN A 90 8.53 -6.89 -24.26
N ASP A 91 9.20 -6.69 -23.13
CA ASP A 91 9.56 -7.76 -22.22
C ASP A 91 8.36 -8.09 -21.30
N PRO A 92 7.93 -9.38 -21.25
CA PRO A 92 6.77 -9.80 -20.47
C PRO A 92 6.83 -9.44 -18.97
N PHE A 93 8.01 -9.55 -18.35
CA PHE A 93 8.19 -9.25 -16.94
C PHE A 93 8.09 -7.75 -16.66
N GLU A 94 8.75 -6.95 -17.51
CA GLU A 94 8.78 -5.49 -17.36
C GLU A 94 7.45 -4.84 -17.75
N ALA A 95 6.76 -5.36 -18.78
CA ALA A 95 5.38 -4.97 -19.12
C ALA A 95 4.42 -5.20 -17.94
N CYS A 96 4.56 -6.35 -17.26
CA CYS A 96 3.78 -6.64 -16.07
C CYS A 96 4.09 -5.65 -14.93
N ILE A 97 5.35 -5.35 -14.65
CA ILE A 97 5.75 -4.35 -13.65
C ILE A 97 5.16 -2.97 -13.96
N TRP A 98 5.20 -2.57 -15.23
CA TRP A 98 4.64 -1.28 -15.64
C TRP A 98 3.13 -1.21 -15.43
N ALA A 99 2.39 -2.24 -15.84
CA ALA A 99 0.95 -2.32 -15.62
C ALA A 99 0.60 -2.29 -14.13
N MET A 100 1.34 -3.03 -13.29
CA MET A 100 1.16 -3.00 -11.83
C MET A 100 1.42 -1.63 -11.24
N ALA A 101 2.53 -0.98 -11.62
CA ALA A 101 2.94 0.31 -11.08
C ALA A 101 1.91 1.40 -11.40
N THR A 102 1.44 1.45 -12.65
CA THR A 102 0.43 2.42 -13.08
C THR A 102 -0.93 2.17 -12.46
N CYS A 103 -1.40 0.92 -12.43
CA CYS A 103 -2.68 0.58 -11.77
C CYS A 103 -2.63 0.84 -10.26
N ALA A 104 -1.53 0.50 -9.59
CA ALA A 104 -1.38 0.74 -8.16
C ALA A 104 -1.34 2.23 -7.82
N PHE A 105 -0.78 3.07 -8.68
CA PHE A 105 -0.74 4.51 -8.50
C PHE A 105 -2.11 5.15 -8.78
N TRP A 106 -2.64 5.00 -9.99
CA TRP A 106 -3.88 5.64 -10.41
C TRP A 106 -5.13 5.09 -9.71
N GLY A 107 -5.16 3.79 -9.45
CA GLY A 107 -6.24 3.14 -8.69
C GLY A 107 -6.03 3.21 -7.18
N MET A 108 -4.98 3.88 -6.69
CA MET A 108 -4.63 3.92 -5.27
C MET A 108 -4.70 2.52 -4.63
N MET A 109 -4.19 1.50 -5.35
CA MET A 109 -4.24 0.11 -4.90
C MET A 109 -3.12 -0.22 -3.93
N GLN A 110 -3.38 -1.17 -3.05
CA GLN A 110 -2.30 -1.79 -2.28
C GLN A 110 -1.51 -2.73 -3.19
N PHE A 111 -0.20 -2.74 -3.09
CA PHE A 111 0.61 -3.60 -3.96
C PHE A 111 0.34 -5.11 -3.77
N GLY A 112 -0.24 -5.48 -2.64
CA GLY A 112 -0.74 -6.83 -2.41
C GLY A 112 -2.04 -7.17 -3.18
N GLU A 113 -2.77 -6.17 -3.67
CA GLU A 113 -3.96 -6.36 -4.51
C GLU A 113 -3.58 -6.67 -5.97
N VAL A 114 -2.37 -6.26 -6.38
CA VAL A 114 -1.83 -6.44 -7.74
C VAL A 114 -0.72 -7.51 -7.82
N SER A 115 -0.44 -8.24 -6.74
CA SER A 115 0.65 -9.22 -6.69
C SER A 115 0.37 -10.34 -5.71
N VAL A 116 1.15 -11.43 -5.81
CA VAL A 116 1.13 -12.52 -4.85
C VAL A 116 2.31 -12.45 -3.88
N THR A 117 2.22 -13.13 -2.75
CA THR A 117 3.29 -13.18 -1.74
C THR A 117 4.43 -14.13 -2.11
N ALA A 118 4.12 -15.23 -2.83
CA ALA A 118 5.05 -16.23 -3.31
C ALA A 118 4.55 -16.82 -4.64
N ARG A 119 5.41 -17.49 -5.41
CA ARG A 119 5.06 -18.06 -6.73
C ARG A 119 3.79 -18.94 -6.71
N ASN A 120 3.65 -19.75 -5.67
CA ASN A 120 2.56 -20.71 -5.53
C ASN A 120 1.39 -20.17 -4.67
N ALA A 121 1.38 -18.87 -4.38
CA ALA A 121 0.37 -18.24 -3.52
C ALA A 121 -0.84 -17.71 -4.30
N PHE A 122 -0.93 -17.95 -5.60
CA PHE A 122 -2.10 -17.54 -6.38
C PHE A 122 -3.33 -18.33 -5.94
N ASP A 123 -4.36 -17.62 -5.57
CA ASP A 123 -5.66 -18.14 -5.16
C ASP A 123 -6.74 -17.40 -5.96
N LYS A 124 -7.46 -18.12 -6.81
CA LYS A 124 -8.48 -17.56 -7.71
C LYS A 124 -9.63 -16.86 -6.98
N SER A 125 -9.85 -17.19 -5.73
CA SER A 125 -10.90 -16.57 -4.90
C SER A 125 -10.46 -15.24 -4.26
N LYS A 126 -9.13 -14.98 -4.21
CA LYS A 126 -8.57 -13.81 -3.51
C LYS A 126 -7.86 -12.83 -4.42
N HIS A 127 -7.30 -13.32 -5.53
CA HIS A 127 -6.46 -12.49 -6.40
C HIS A 127 -7.19 -12.12 -7.68
N LEU A 128 -6.88 -10.94 -8.17
CA LEU A 128 -7.45 -10.34 -9.37
C LEU A 128 -7.03 -11.12 -10.62
N LYS A 129 -8.01 -11.59 -11.40
CA LYS A 129 -7.82 -12.37 -12.63
C LYS A 129 -8.00 -11.49 -13.87
N ARG A 130 -7.61 -11.99 -15.03
CA ARG A 130 -7.80 -11.32 -16.32
C ARG A 130 -9.29 -11.02 -16.58
N ARG A 131 -10.19 -11.93 -16.27
CA ARG A 131 -11.64 -11.74 -16.44
C ARG A 131 -12.28 -10.73 -15.49
N ASP A 132 -11.60 -10.35 -14.42
CA ASP A 132 -12.09 -9.37 -13.45
C ASP A 132 -11.83 -7.92 -13.92
N VAL A 133 -11.28 -7.74 -15.14
CA VAL A 133 -11.06 -6.44 -15.78
C VAL A 133 -12.14 -6.16 -16.79
N HIS A 134 -12.82 -5.04 -16.62
CA HIS A 134 -13.88 -4.59 -17.51
C HIS A 134 -13.49 -3.25 -18.12
N LEU A 135 -13.37 -3.21 -19.44
CA LEU A 135 -13.15 -1.97 -20.18
C LEU A 135 -14.50 -1.40 -20.61
N GLY A 136 -14.69 -0.11 -20.45
CA GLY A 136 -15.93 0.59 -20.78
C GLY A 136 -15.68 2.05 -21.11
N PHE A 137 -16.77 2.76 -21.38
CA PHE A 137 -16.80 4.20 -21.60
C PHE A 137 -17.76 4.83 -20.59
N ASP A 138 -17.39 5.98 -20.07
CA ASP A 138 -18.25 6.78 -19.22
C ASP A 138 -19.32 7.54 -20.04
N LEU A 139 -20.12 8.35 -19.36
CA LEU A 139 -21.18 9.13 -20.00
C LEU A 139 -20.66 10.17 -21.01
N ASP A 140 -19.40 10.58 -20.87
CA ASP A 140 -18.71 11.47 -21.78
C ASP A 140 -17.92 10.75 -22.87
N SER A 141 -18.15 9.43 -23.05
CA SER A 141 -17.43 8.56 -23.98
C SER A 141 -15.93 8.45 -23.70
N LYS A 142 -15.49 8.72 -22.46
CA LYS A 142 -14.09 8.56 -22.06
C LYS A 142 -13.86 7.12 -21.60
N PRO A 143 -12.79 6.47 -22.06
CA PRO A 143 -12.51 5.09 -21.68
C PRO A 143 -12.10 4.99 -20.21
N TYR A 144 -12.59 3.95 -19.55
CA TYR A 144 -12.16 3.56 -18.22
C TYR A 144 -11.93 2.03 -18.14
N ALA A 145 -11.20 1.62 -17.12
CA ALA A 145 -11.11 0.21 -16.71
C ALA A 145 -11.68 0.08 -15.28
N ARG A 146 -12.51 -0.93 -15.08
CA ARG A 146 -12.98 -1.35 -13.77
C ARG A 146 -12.31 -2.68 -13.42
N LEU A 147 -11.68 -2.73 -12.26
CA LEU A 147 -11.02 -3.91 -11.71
C LEU A 147 -11.83 -4.38 -10.52
N ASP A 148 -12.47 -5.54 -10.63
CA ASP A 148 -13.32 -6.10 -9.59
C ASP A 148 -12.50 -7.00 -8.67
N LEU A 149 -12.14 -6.48 -7.49
CA LEU A 149 -11.32 -7.18 -6.50
C LEU A 149 -12.12 -8.28 -5.82
N PRO A 150 -11.76 -9.57 -6.01
CA PRO A 150 -12.50 -10.68 -5.41
C PRO A 150 -12.43 -10.68 -3.89
N SER A 151 -11.34 -10.17 -3.34
CA SER A 151 -11.11 -10.04 -1.90
C SER A 151 -10.36 -8.77 -1.58
N SER A 152 -10.83 -8.05 -0.59
CA SER A 152 -10.17 -6.84 -0.09
C SER A 152 -10.20 -6.84 1.44
N LYS A 153 -9.13 -6.35 2.07
CA LYS A 153 -9.03 -6.26 3.54
C LYS A 153 -10.17 -5.47 4.18
N THR A 154 -10.78 -4.57 3.41
CA THR A 154 -11.85 -3.69 3.88
C THR A 154 -13.23 -4.12 3.41
N ALA A 155 -13.35 -5.13 2.56
CA ALA A 155 -14.63 -5.69 2.13
C ALA A 155 -15.27 -6.55 3.22
N LYS A 156 -16.60 -6.60 3.24
CA LYS A 156 -17.34 -7.61 4.00
C LYS A 156 -17.23 -8.96 3.25
N PRO A 157 -17.41 -10.10 3.93
CA PRO A 157 -17.50 -11.39 3.25
C PRO A 157 -18.53 -11.34 2.10
N GLY A 158 -18.11 -11.71 0.88
CA GLY A 158 -18.97 -11.67 -0.32
C GLY A 158 -19.12 -10.30 -1.00
N GLU A 159 -18.57 -9.25 -0.45
CA GLU A 159 -18.55 -7.91 -1.07
C GLU A 159 -17.39 -7.78 -2.07
N ILE A 160 -17.73 -7.49 -3.33
CA ILE A 160 -16.75 -7.16 -4.37
C ILE A 160 -16.48 -5.65 -4.31
N GLN A 161 -15.20 -5.28 -4.21
CA GLN A 161 -14.79 -3.89 -4.30
C GLN A 161 -14.23 -3.60 -5.68
N SER A 162 -14.78 -2.61 -6.37
CA SER A 162 -14.29 -2.20 -7.68
C SER A 162 -13.29 -1.03 -7.57
N VAL A 163 -12.26 -1.09 -8.39
CA VAL A 163 -11.30 0.00 -8.61
C VAL A 163 -11.56 0.56 -10.00
N PHE A 164 -11.82 1.86 -10.08
CA PHE A 164 -11.99 2.54 -11.36
C PHE A 164 -10.70 3.27 -11.73
N ILE A 165 -10.24 3.04 -12.94
CA ILE A 165 -9.03 3.61 -13.51
C ILE A 165 -9.43 4.28 -14.81
N VAL A 166 -9.11 5.57 -14.95
CA VAL A 166 -9.47 6.36 -16.13
C VAL A 166 -8.25 6.59 -17.02
N LEU A 167 -8.53 6.92 -18.29
CA LEU A 167 -7.50 7.27 -19.27
C LEU A 167 -6.62 8.41 -18.74
N GLN A 168 -5.31 8.29 -18.96
CA GLN A 168 -4.30 9.29 -18.64
C GLN A 168 -3.48 9.59 -19.89
N ASP A 169 -2.97 10.82 -20.00
CA ASP A 169 -2.26 11.26 -21.21
C ASP A 169 -0.93 10.50 -21.43
N LYS A 170 -0.01 10.49 -20.47
CA LYS A 170 1.37 9.99 -20.67
C LYS A 170 1.75 8.73 -19.89
N ILE A 171 1.12 8.50 -18.75
CA ILE A 171 1.37 7.37 -17.84
C ILE A 171 0.04 6.63 -17.70
N CYS A 172 -0.48 6.14 -18.81
CA CYS A 172 -1.82 5.59 -18.89
C CYS A 172 -1.88 4.15 -18.40
N PRO A 173 -2.64 3.86 -17.32
CA PRO A 173 -2.81 2.50 -16.82
C PRO A 173 -3.64 1.62 -17.75
N ILE A 174 -4.56 2.20 -18.54
CA ILE A 174 -5.37 1.48 -19.51
C ILE A 174 -4.48 0.97 -20.65
N GLU A 175 -3.61 1.82 -21.17
CA GLU A 175 -2.66 1.43 -22.22
C GLU A 175 -1.63 0.41 -21.68
N ALA A 176 -1.24 0.52 -20.42
CA ALA A 176 -0.36 -0.45 -19.78
C ALA A 176 -1.03 -1.83 -19.64
N LEU A 177 -2.33 -1.87 -19.31
CA LEU A 177 -3.13 -3.11 -19.24
C LEU A 177 -3.29 -3.74 -20.64
N LYS A 178 -3.58 -2.94 -21.67
CA LYS A 178 -3.68 -3.41 -23.06
C LYS A 178 -2.36 -3.98 -23.55
N ASN A 179 -1.25 -3.27 -23.28
CA ASN A 179 0.09 -3.75 -23.63
C ASN A 179 0.41 -5.07 -22.93
N LEU A 180 0.12 -5.18 -21.63
CA LEU A 180 0.30 -6.43 -20.89
C LEU A 180 -0.52 -7.58 -21.49
N ALA A 181 -1.76 -7.33 -21.90
CA ALA A 181 -2.60 -8.35 -22.53
C ALA A 181 -2.04 -8.81 -23.90
N THR A 182 -1.39 -7.91 -24.63
CA THR A 182 -0.75 -8.20 -25.92
C THR A 182 0.55 -8.99 -25.75
N VAL A 183 1.42 -8.54 -24.83
CA VAL A 183 2.77 -9.12 -24.64
C VAL A 183 2.69 -10.43 -23.84
N VAL A 184 1.70 -10.58 -22.96
CA VAL A 184 1.47 -11.77 -22.13
C VAL A 184 0.05 -12.28 -22.40
N PRO A 185 -0.18 -13.04 -23.46
CA PRO A 185 -1.45 -13.69 -23.72
C PRO A 185 -1.69 -14.77 -22.65
N ALA A 186 -2.59 -14.51 -21.73
CA ALA A 186 -2.94 -15.41 -20.63
C ALA A 186 -4.46 -15.67 -20.59
N GLY A 187 -4.86 -16.76 -19.98
CA GLY A 187 -6.26 -17.16 -19.89
C GLY A 187 -7.08 -16.27 -18.94
N PRO A 188 -8.42 -16.33 -19.04
CA PRO A 188 -9.29 -15.49 -18.24
C PRO A 188 -9.15 -15.75 -16.73
N ASP A 189 -8.75 -16.95 -16.34
CA ASP A 189 -8.57 -17.36 -14.94
C ASP A 189 -7.17 -17.17 -14.40
N ASP A 190 -6.23 -16.73 -15.23
CA ASP A 190 -4.87 -16.41 -14.80
C ASP A 190 -4.85 -15.10 -14.03
N LEU A 191 -3.84 -14.96 -13.15
CA LEU A 191 -3.63 -13.71 -12.43
C LEU A 191 -3.51 -12.55 -13.42
N LEU A 192 -4.19 -11.44 -13.17
CA LEU A 192 -4.13 -10.26 -14.05
C LEU A 192 -2.69 -9.81 -14.27
N PHE A 193 -1.94 -9.67 -13.18
CA PHE A 193 -0.54 -9.27 -13.22
C PHE A 193 0.37 -10.50 -13.18
N SER A 194 0.47 -11.12 -14.34
CA SER A 194 1.34 -12.26 -14.62
C SER A 194 2.30 -11.91 -15.75
N TRP A 195 3.37 -12.68 -15.87
CA TRP A 195 4.36 -12.57 -16.93
C TRP A 195 4.67 -13.93 -17.49
N GLN A 196 5.14 -13.99 -18.73
CA GLN A 196 5.49 -15.22 -19.43
C GLN A 196 7.01 -15.34 -19.52
N ASP A 197 7.53 -16.51 -19.20
CA ASP A 197 8.94 -16.78 -19.36
C ASP A 197 9.29 -17.20 -20.80
N ARG A 198 10.59 -17.44 -21.07
CA ARG A 198 11.10 -17.84 -22.38
C ARG A 198 10.59 -19.23 -22.85
N HIS A 199 10.01 -20.01 -21.97
CA HIS A 199 9.43 -21.32 -22.28
C HIS A 199 7.92 -21.23 -22.58
N GLY A 200 7.34 -20.08 -22.40
CA GLY A 200 5.91 -19.85 -22.58
C GLY A 200 5.09 -20.05 -21.30
N ASP A 201 5.73 -20.37 -20.15
CA ASP A 201 5.03 -20.60 -18.91
C ASP A 201 4.59 -19.29 -18.25
N ILE A 202 3.33 -19.24 -17.81
CA ILE A 202 2.76 -18.08 -17.14
C ILE A 202 3.09 -18.11 -15.64
N HIS A 203 3.67 -17.04 -15.16
CA HIS A 203 4.07 -16.87 -13.77
C HIS A 203 3.34 -15.70 -13.11
N SER A 204 2.82 -15.94 -11.90
CA SER A 204 2.27 -14.88 -11.06
C SER A 204 3.36 -13.90 -10.63
N MET A 205 3.09 -12.60 -10.70
CA MET A 205 4.05 -11.60 -10.25
C MET A 205 4.15 -11.57 -8.72
N VAL A 206 5.33 -11.88 -8.22
CA VAL A 206 5.63 -11.87 -6.78
C VAL A 206 5.97 -10.44 -6.34
N LYS A 207 5.32 -10.00 -5.26
CA LYS A 207 5.44 -8.63 -4.72
C LYS A 207 6.89 -8.18 -4.49
N SER A 208 7.71 -9.03 -3.84
CA SER A 208 9.10 -8.66 -3.55
C SER A 208 9.89 -8.48 -4.84
N LYS A 209 9.73 -9.37 -5.82
CA LYS A 209 10.44 -9.29 -7.10
C LYS A 209 10.12 -8.01 -7.87
N ALA A 210 8.83 -7.63 -7.92
CA ALA A 210 8.44 -6.38 -8.57
C ALA A 210 9.00 -5.15 -7.84
N ILE A 211 8.90 -5.10 -6.51
CA ILE A 211 9.42 -3.98 -5.72
C ILE A 211 10.95 -3.91 -5.80
N ASP A 212 11.65 -5.03 -5.78
CA ASP A 212 13.11 -5.07 -5.89
C ASP A 212 13.57 -4.53 -7.27
N HIS A 213 12.90 -4.94 -8.35
CA HIS A 213 13.18 -4.44 -9.70
C HIS A 213 12.92 -2.93 -9.83
N ILE A 214 11.76 -2.46 -9.35
CA ILE A 214 11.42 -1.04 -9.32
C ILE A 214 12.48 -0.25 -8.53
N ASN A 215 12.86 -0.72 -7.35
CA ASN A 215 13.86 -0.05 -6.52
C ASN A 215 15.25 -0.07 -7.17
N ALA A 216 15.62 -1.12 -7.89
CA ALA A 216 16.87 -1.15 -8.65
C ALA A 216 16.91 -0.01 -9.66
N ILE A 217 15.84 0.18 -10.43
CA ILE A 217 15.74 1.29 -11.39
C ILE A 217 15.75 2.64 -10.68
N LEU A 218 14.89 2.85 -9.66
CA LEU A 218 14.78 4.15 -8.99
C LEU A 218 16.10 4.60 -8.33
N LYS A 219 16.89 3.64 -7.85
CA LYS A 219 18.21 3.92 -7.28
C LYS A 219 19.21 4.49 -8.30
N THR A 220 19.12 4.10 -9.57
CA THR A 220 20.00 4.67 -10.62
C THR A 220 19.73 6.16 -10.86
N PHE A 221 18.54 6.63 -10.50
CA PHE A 221 18.15 8.04 -10.54
C PHE A 221 18.38 8.77 -9.20
N GLY A 222 19.02 8.14 -8.23
CA GLY A 222 19.31 8.74 -6.92
C GLY A 222 18.13 8.75 -5.94
N TRP A 223 17.00 8.09 -6.25
CA TRP A 223 15.88 7.99 -5.33
C TRP A 223 16.09 6.88 -4.30
N GLY A 224 15.48 7.10 -3.13
CA GLY A 224 15.53 6.12 -2.03
C GLY A 224 14.63 4.91 -2.27
N THR A 225 14.62 4.00 -1.29
CA THR A 225 13.83 2.76 -1.35
C THR A 225 12.34 3.05 -1.22
N THR A 226 11.56 2.49 -2.13
CA THR A 226 10.10 2.51 -2.12
C THR A 226 9.52 1.18 -1.64
N PHE A 227 8.24 1.19 -1.29
CA PHE A 227 7.52 0.05 -0.74
C PHE A 227 6.17 -0.10 -1.45
N GLY A 228 5.51 -1.24 -1.29
CA GLY A 228 4.20 -1.44 -1.93
C GLY A 228 3.12 -0.43 -1.53
N HIS A 229 3.23 0.21 -0.36
CA HIS A 229 2.34 1.31 0.05
C HIS A 229 2.68 2.66 -0.61
N SER A 230 3.90 2.81 -1.12
CA SER A 230 4.37 4.06 -1.74
C SER A 230 3.55 4.46 -2.95
N PHE A 231 3.04 3.51 -3.72
CA PHE A 231 2.18 3.75 -4.88
C PHE A 231 0.81 4.32 -4.46
N ARG A 232 0.17 3.69 -3.48
CA ARG A 232 -1.11 4.14 -2.93
C ARG A 232 -1.00 5.54 -2.31
N ILE A 233 0.10 5.80 -1.57
CA ILE A 233 0.40 7.11 -0.99
C ILE A 233 0.61 8.13 -2.12
N GLY A 234 1.38 7.77 -3.14
CA GLY A 234 1.69 8.63 -4.27
C GLY A 234 0.45 9.04 -5.05
N GLY A 235 -0.41 8.08 -5.40
CA GLY A 235 -1.67 8.36 -6.09
C GLY A 235 -2.58 9.29 -5.30
N ALA A 236 -2.79 9.02 -4.00
CA ALA A 236 -3.61 9.88 -3.15
C ALA A 236 -3.03 11.30 -3.03
N SER A 237 -1.71 11.41 -2.81
CA SER A 237 -1.04 12.72 -2.73
C SER A 237 -1.14 13.49 -4.04
N PHE A 238 -0.99 12.79 -5.18
CA PHE A 238 -1.12 13.39 -6.50
C PHE A 238 -2.52 13.95 -6.73
N TYR A 239 -3.58 13.14 -6.52
CA TYR A 239 -4.96 13.63 -6.70
C TYR A 239 -5.27 14.83 -5.82
N LEU A 240 -4.86 14.81 -4.56
CA LEU A 240 -5.04 15.94 -3.66
C LEU A 240 -4.26 17.17 -4.13
N SER A 241 -3.04 17.02 -4.66
CA SER A 241 -2.28 18.14 -5.22
C SER A 241 -2.94 18.73 -6.46
N GLN A 242 -3.71 17.93 -7.21
CA GLN A 242 -4.51 18.38 -8.35
C GLN A 242 -5.90 18.93 -7.93
N LYS A 243 -6.09 19.21 -6.64
CA LYS A 243 -7.35 19.76 -6.08
C LYS A 243 -8.58 18.86 -6.26
N VAL A 244 -8.38 17.56 -6.45
CA VAL A 244 -9.49 16.60 -6.42
C VAL A 244 -10.08 16.60 -5.01
N ASP A 245 -11.41 16.61 -4.92
CA ASP A 245 -12.12 16.61 -3.64
C ASP A 245 -11.61 15.46 -2.74
N PRO A 246 -11.20 15.74 -1.49
CA PRO A 246 -10.71 14.73 -0.55
C PRO A 246 -11.68 13.57 -0.32
N GLU A 247 -13.00 13.82 -0.41
CA GLU A 247 -14.00 12.76 -0.25
C GLU A 247 -14.00 11.84 -1.47
N ILE A 248 -13.84 12.35 -2.68
CA ILE A 248 -13.67 11.56 -3.89
C ILE A 248 -12.40 10.72 -3.79
N VAL A 249 -11.27 11.31 -3.33
CA VAL A 249 -10.03 10.56 -3.10
C VAL A 249 -10.24 9.47 -2.07
N ARG A 250 -10.98 9.74 -0.97
CA ARG A 250 -11.32 8.76 0.06
C ARG A 250 -12.10 7.58 -0.51
N ILE A 251 -13.14 7.86 -1.28
CA ILE A 251 -14.00 6.85 -1.91
C ILE A 251 -13.19 6.03 -2.92
N ALA A 252 -12.53 6.67 -3.87
CA ALA A 252 -11.72 6.01 -4.89
C ALA A 252 -10.59 5.16 -4.29
N GLY A 253 -9.96 5.65 -3.22
CA GLY A 253 -8.96 4.90 -2.47
C GLY A 253 -9.55 3.84 -1.53
N ARG A 254 -10.85 3.72 -1.40
CA ARG A 254 -11.53 2.70 -0.57
C ARG A 254 -11.16 2.78 0.92
N TRP A 255 -11.00 4.00 1.45
CA TRP A 255 -10.77 4.22 2.89
C TRP A 255 -12.10 4.36 3.64
N ARG A 256 -12.31 3.53 4.67
CA ARG A 256 -13.50 3.59 5.55
C ARG A 256 -13.49 4.76 6.54
N SER A 257 -12.31 5.33 6.80
CA SER A 257 -12.12 6.42 7.76
C SER A 257 -11.21 7.50 7.19
N LEU A 258 -11.01 8.57 7.94
CA LEU A 258 -10.05 9.64 7.62
C LEU A 258 -8.58 9.17 7.65
N ALA A 259 -8.33 7.84 7.71
CA ALA A 259 -6.97 7.27 7.68
C ALA A 259 -6.18 7.67 6.42
N TYR A 260 -6.84 8.04 5.33
CA TYR A 260 -6.17 8.59 4.15
C TYR A 260 -5.37 9.86 4.45
N LYS A 261 -5.78 10.65 5.47
CA LYS A 261 -5.04 11.85 5.90
C LYS A 261 -3.61 11.53 6.34
N ALA A 262 -3.39 10.35 6.92
CA ALA A 262 -2.04 9.86 7.26
C ALA A 262 -1.17 9.54 6.03
N TYR A 263 -1.78 9.44 4.85
CA TYR A 263 -1.10 9.20 3.57
C TYR A 263 -0.80 10.50 2.80
N ILE A 264 -1.28 11.66 3.26
CA ILE A 264 -0.88 12.97 2.71
C ILE A 264 0.56 13.24 3.17
N ARG A 265 1.53 12.66 2.45
CA ARG A 265 2.96 12.73 2.83
C ARG A 265 3.77 13.64 1.94
N ALA A 266 3.16 14.12 0.86
CA ALA A 266 3.66 15.22 0.06
C ALA A 266 2.90 16.49 0.43
N PHE A 267 2.74 16.74 1.76
CA PHE A 267 1.99 17.90 2.26
C PHE A 267 2.49 19.21 1.67
N GLU A 268 3.79 19.35 1.47
CA GLU A 268 4.41 20.51 0.84
C GLU A 268 3.87 20.75 -0.59
N GLN A 269 3.71 19.69 -1.39
CA GLN A 269 3.13 19.80 -2.74
C GLN A 269 1.63 20.12 -2.66
N VAL A 270 0.90 19.43 -1.77
CA VAL A 270 -0.53 19.70 -1.55
C VAL A 270 -0.71 21.13 -1.02
N ALA A 271 0.07 21.55 -0.02
CA ALA A 271 0.00 22.89 0.57
C ALA A 271 0.30 23.98 -0.46
N SER A 272 1.33 23.83 -1.25
CA SER A 272 1.70 24.80 -2.28
C SER A 272 0.57 25.02 -3.31
N HIS A 273 -0.13 23.95 -3.73
CA HIS A 273 -1.26 24.04 -4.65
C HIS A 273 -2.54 24.63 -4.02
N HIS A 274 -2.78 24.36 -2.74
CA HIS A 274 -4.01 24.81 -2.05
C HIS A 274 -3.86 26.13 -1.32
N LEU A 275 -2.65 26.44 -0.82
CA LEU A 275 -2.40 27.64 -0.01
C LEU A 275 -1.64 28.72 -0.78
N GLY A 276 -0.88 28.37 -1.83
CA GLY A 276 -0.05 29.30 -2.60
C GLY A 276 -0.81 30.36 -3.39
N GLY A 277 -2.13 30.26 -3.51
CA GLY A 277 -2.96 31.28 -4.19
C GLY A 277 -3.72 32.23 -3.25
N LEU A 278 -3.52 32.11 -1.94
CA LEU A 278 -4.27 32.87 -0.94
C LEU A 278 -3.64 34.22 -0.58
N LEU A 279 -2.41 34.47 -1.00
CA LEU A 279 -1.73 35.76 -0.80
C LEU A 279 -1.95 36.64 -2.04
N ILE A 280 -3.13 37.21 -2.16
CA ILE A 280 -3.35 38.39 -3.01
C ILE A 280 -2.92 39.58 -2.15
N TRP A 281 -1.72 40.10 -2.37
CA TRP A 281 -1.37 41.40 -1.89
C TRP A 281 -2.24 42.42 -2.65
N PRO A 282 -3.01 43.28 -1.99
CA PRO A 282 -3.65 44.37 -2.70
C PRO A 282 -2.55 45.23 -3.31
N ASN A 283 -2.62 45.39 -4.62
CA ASN A 283 -1.75 46.33 -5.33
C ASN A 283 -1.89 47.69 -4.68
N SER A 284 -0.82 48.17 -4.08
CA SER A 284 -0.65 49.55 -3.63
C SER A 284 -0.57 50.49 -4.83
#